data_df1bdc9fa0749199ba9df5efe85a7db5
#
_entry.id   df1bdc9fa0749199ba9df5efe85a7db5
#
_cell.length_a   1.000
_cell.length_b   1.000
_cell.length_c   1.000
_cell.angle_alpha   90.00
_cell.angle_beta   90.00
_cell.angle_gamma   90.00
#
_symmetry.space_group_name_H-M   'P 1'
#
loop_
_entity.id
_entity.type
_entity.pdbx_description
1 polymer ?
#
loop_
_entity_poly.entity_id
_entity_poly.type
_entity_poly.pdbx_seq_one_letter_code
_entity_poly.pdbx_strand_id
1 'polypeptide(L)' 'MTEPTRLDQIEIKLAHLERALIELNDAVIRQQREIDLLTARNRQLKYQLDNLEAGGGTGAEGFEKPPHY' A
#
# COMPACT_ATOMS: atom_id res chain seq x y z
N MET A 1 27.26 -27.59 31.79
CA MET A 1 26.52 -26.99 30.88
C MET A 1 25.77 -27.90 30.02
N THR A 2 24.52 -27.64 29.92
CA THR A 2 23.69 -28.53 29.19
C THR A 2 23.32 -27.91 27.89
N GLU A 3 23.28 -28.69 26.89
CA GLU A 3 22.88 -28.23 25.62
C GLU A 3 21.41 -28.17 25.58
N PRO A 4 20.86 -27.31 24.80
CA PRO A 4 19.41 -27.20 24.69
C PRO A 4 18.85 -28.47 24.15
N THR A 5 17.75 -28.91 24.67
CA THR A 5 17.11 -30.11 24.18
C THR A 5 16.44 -29.78 22.88
N ARG A 6 15.99 -30.81 22.22
CA ARG A 6 15.26 -30.63 21.00
C ARG A 6 14.03 -29.78 21.24
N LEU A 7 13.38 -29.96 22.35
CA LEU A 7 12.22 -29.21 22.69
C LEU A 7 12.57 -27.75 22.86
N ASP A 8 13.68 -27.46 23.53
CA ASP A 8 14.12 -26.10 23.71
C ASP A 8 14.39 -25.43 22.37
N GLN A 9 15.02 -26.17 21.48
CA GLN A 9 15.32 -25.62 20.17
C GLN A 9 14.06 -25.30 19.40
N ILE A 10 13.06 -26.15 19.52
CA ILE A 10 11.79 -25.92 18.87
C ILE A 10 11.12 -24.69 19.43
N GLU A 11 11.17 -24.51 20.74
CA GLU A 11 10.56 -23.37 21.37
C GLU A 11 11.21 -22.09 20.92
N ILE A 12 12.54 -22.12 20.78
CA ILE A 12 13.24 -20.95 20.33
C ILE A 12 12.85 -20.62 18.91
N LYS A 13 12.75 -21.63 18.07
CA LYS A 13 12.35 -21.39 16.68
C LYS A 13 10.93 -20.87 16.59
N LEU A 14 10.06 -21.38 17.46
CA LEU A 14 8.70 -20.92 17.47
C LEU A 14 8.63 -19.45 17.86
N ALA A 15 9.45 -19.07 18.84
CA ALA A 15 9.47 -17.67 19.26
C ALA A 15 9.94 -16.77 18.12
N HIS A 16 10.92 -17.22 17.37
CA HIS A 16 11.41 -16.45 16.23
C HIS A 16 10.33 -16.35 15.16
N LEU A 17 9.63 -17.43 14.92
CA LEU A 17 8.58 -17.43 13.93
C LEU A 17 7.41 -16.54 14.35
N GLU A 18 7.09 -16.56 15.62
CA GLU A 18 6.02 -15.73 16.11
C GLU A 18 6.38 -14.27 15.93
N ARG A 19 7.62 -13.93 16.22
CA ARG A 19 8.05 -12.56 16.07
C ARG A 19 8.01 -12.16 14.59
N ALA A 20 8.46 -13.05 13.72
CA ALA A 20 8.44 -12.78 12.29
C ALA A 20 7.00 -12.57 11.81
N LEU A 21 6.07 -13.32 12.37
CA LEU A 21 4.69 -13.17 12.00
C LEU A 21 4.15 -11.81 12.42
N ILE A 22 4.50 -11.36 13.61
CA ILE A 22 4.06 -10.08 14.08
C ILE A 22 4.62 -8.98 13.20
N GLU A 23 5.89 -9.08 12.84
CA GLU A 23 6.52 -8.07 12.01
C GLU A 23 5.90 -8.07 10.62
N LEU A 24 5.62 -9.25 10.11
CA LEU A 24 5.01 -9.34 8.80
C LEU A 24 3.62 -8.76 8.81
N ASN A 25 2.87 -9.04 9.87
CA ASN A 25 1.54 -8.52 10.00
C ASN A 25 1.56 -6.99 10.05
N ASP A 26 2.51 -6.42 10.77
CA ASP A 26 2.64 -4.98 10.85
C ASP A 26 2.99 -4.40 9.47
N ALA A 27 3.83 -5.09 8.73
CA ALA A 27 4.21 -4.64 7.40
C ALA A 27 3.01 -4.67 6.46
N VAL A 28 2.21 -5.70 6.56
CA VAL A 28 1.03 -5.82 5.72
C VAL A 28 0.05 -4.70 6.03
N ILE A 29 -0.15 -4.39 7.30
CA ILE A 29 -1.04 -3.34 7.68
C ILE A 29 -0.55 -1.99 7.15
N ARG A 30 0.74 -1.76 7.25
CA ARG A 30 1.33 -0.53 6.75
C ARG A 30 1.15 -0.41 5.25
N GLN A 31 1.41 -1.49 4.55
CA GLN A 31 1.27 -1.50 3.11
C GLN A 31 -0.17 -1.28 2.69
N GLN A 32 -1.10 -1.84 3.44
CA GLN A 32 -2.50 -1.68 3.12
C GLN A 32 -2.90 -0.21 3.26
N ARG A 33 -2.36 0.46 4.26
CA ARG A 33 -2.64 1.87 4.44
C ARG A 33 -2.09 2.68 3.29
N GLU A 34 -0.90 2.30 2.82
CA GLU A 34 -0.30 3.00 1.70
C GLU A 34 -1.10 2.79 0.44
N ILE A 35 -1.59 1.57 0.24
CA ILE A 35 -2.41 1.29 -0.92
C ILE A 35 -3.70 2.08 -0.85
N ASP A 36 -4.32 2.15 0.31
CA ASP A 36 -5.54 2.90 0.46
C ASP A 36 -5.32 4.37 0.17
N LEU A 37 -4.20 4.89 0.64
CA LEU A 37 -3.88 6.28 0.43
C LEU A 37 -3.65 6.56 -1.06
N LEU A 38 -2.91 5.69 -1.71
CA LEU A 38 -2.64 5.85 -3.13
C LEU A 38 -3.92 5.72 -3.95
N THR A 39 -4.78 4.81 -3.54
CA THR A 39 -6.05 4.64 -4.23
C THR A 39 -6.90 5.90 -4.11
N ALA A 40 -6.92 6.49 -2.93
CA ALA A 40 -7.68 7.70 -2.70
C ALA A 40 -7.11 8.83 -3.54
N ARG A 41 -5.79 8.92 -3.62
CA ARG A 41 -5.17 9.95 -4.40
C ARG A 41 -5.47 9.77 -5.87
N ASN A 42 -5.43 8.54 -6.33
CA ASN A 42 -5.72 8.26 -7.71
C ASN A 42 -7.15 8.67 -8.05
N ARG A 43 -8.08 8.40 -7.18
CA ARG A 43 -9.45 8.78 -7.42
C ARG A 43 -9.60 10.28 -7.46
N GLN A 44 -8.88 10.95 -6.58
CA GLN A 44 -8.94 12.39 -6.52
C GLN A 44 -8.36 13.00 -7.78
N LEU A 45 -7.24 12.47 -8.23
CA LEU A 45 -6.64 12.97 -9.45
C LEU A 45 -7.51 12.72 -10.65
N LYS A 46 -8.13 11.57 -10.69
CA LYS A 46 -8.99 11.25 -11.79
C LYS A 46 -10.20 12.16 -11.80
N TYR A 47 -10.73 12.44 -10.62
CA TYR A 47 -11.86 13.32 -10.51
C TYR A 47 -11.49 14.71 -10.99
N GLN A 48 -10.33 15.20 -10.61
CA GLN A 48 -9.90 16.51 -11.02
C GLN A 48 -9.68 16.56 -12.52
N LEU A 49 -9.14 15.51 -13.07
CA LEU A 49 -8.90 15.44 -14.48
C LEU A 49 -10.22 15.44 -15.24
N ASP A 50 -11.19 14.67 -14.77
CA ASP A 50 -12.47 14.61 -15.40
C ASP A 50 -13.15 15.98 -15.35
N ASN A 51 -13.03 16.66 -14.24
CA ASN A 51 -13.61 17.97 -14.11
C ASN A 51 -12.97 18.94 -15.06
N LEU A 52 -11.68 18.81 -15.21
CA LEU A 52 -10.97 19.69 -16.07
C LEU A 52 -11.43 19.45 -17.50
N GLU A 53 -11.57 18.25 -17.88
CA GLU A 53 -12.01 17.95 -19.22
C GLU A 53 -13.45 18.37 -19.45
N ALA A 54 -14.28 18.13 -18.52
CA ALA A 54 -15.65 18.49 -18.67
C ALA A 54 -15.89 19.97 -18.60
N GLY A 55 -15.63 20.53 -17.49
CA GLY A 55 -15.91 21.90 -17.35
C GLY A 55 -14.85 22.74 -17.92
N GLY A 56 -13.72 22.19 -17.89
CA GLY A 56 -12.67 22.97 -18.30
C GLY A 56 -12.46 23.02 -19.73
N GLY A 57 -13.37 22.57 -20.42
CA GLY A 57 -13.22 22.64 -21.81
C GLY A 57 -12.70 23.98 -22.16
N THR A 58 -13.09 24.92 -21.41
CA THR A 58 -12.66 26.20 -21.67
C THR A 58 -11.22 26.30 -21.44
N GLY A 59 -10.79 25.89 -20.34
CA GLY A 59 -9.43 26.04 -20.07
C GLY A 59 -8.61 25.26 -21.02
N ALA A 60 -9.17 24.26 -21.49
CA ALA A 60 -8.42 23.42 -22.35
C ALA A 60 -8.11 24.02 -23.66
N GLU A 61 -8.70 25.12 -23.98
CA GLU A 61 -8.41 25.67 -25.16
C GLU A 61 -7.02 25.82 -25.34
N GLY A 62 -6.33 26.17 -24.38
CA GLY A 62 -4.99 26.44 -24.51
C GLY A 62 -4.20 25.25 -24.79
N PHE A 63 -4.61 24.07 -24.46
CA PHE A 63 -3.79 22.99 -24.74
C PHE A 63 -4.62 21.86 -25.18
N GLU A 64 -4.01 20.93 -25.81
CA GLU A 64 -4.65 19.81 -26.30
C GLU A 64 -5.19 18.98 -25.29
N LYS A 65 -6.36 18.63 -25.37
CA LYS A 65 -6.93 17.76 -24.44
C LYS A 65 -6.45 16.41 -24.71
N PRO A 66 -5.90 15.74 -23.79
CA PRO A 66 -5.43 14.39 -24.04
C PRO A 66 -6.59 13.51 -24.38
N PRO A 67 -6.33 12.51 -25.13
CA PRO A 67 -7.39 11.61 -25.50
C PRO A 67 -7.93 10.95 -24.28
N HIS A 68 -9.15 10.62 -24.27
CA HIS A 68 -9.71 9.95 -23.19
C HIS A 68 -9.37 8.55 -23.19
N TYR A 69 -9.14 7.98 -22.13
CA TYR A 69 -8.87 6.56 -22.09
C TYR A 69 -9.72 5.87 -21.11
#